data_9a98f7d96065342ab524203e8d259e76
#
_entry.id   9a98f7d96065342ab524203e8d259e76
#
_cell.length_a   1.000
_cell.length_b   1.000
_cell.length_c   1.000
_cell.angle_alpha   90.00
_cell.angle_beta   90.00
_cell.angle_gamma   90.00
#
_symmetry.space_group_name_H-M   'P 1'
#
loop_
_entity.id
_entity.type
_entity.pdbx_description
1 polymer ?
#
loop_
_entity_poly.entity_id
_entity_poly.type
_entity_poly.pdbx_seq_one_letter_code
_entity_poly.pdbx_strand_id
1 'polypeptide(L)'
;MVESYSKNANHNMRRPVVKEEIVDLMRQRQKQVTGSLKELEDFARKENIPIIPHETVAYFRFLMETIQPKNILEIGTAIGFSALLMAEHAPNAKITTIDRNPEMIGFAKENLPSLTVASKLRS
;
A
#
# COMPACT_ATOMS: atom_id res chain seq x y z
N MET A 1 4.18 -21.66 9.76
CA MET A 1 3.95 -20.54 8.83
C MET A 1 3.91 -19.15 9.49
N VAL A 2 4.03 -19.12 10.80
CA VAL A 2 4.10 -17.87 11.61
C VAL A 2 5.48 -17.20 11.51
N GLU A 3 6.55 -17.95 11.23
CA GLU A 3 7.94 -17.45 11.21
C GLU A 3 8.30 -16.53 10.03
N SER A 4 7.52 -16.52 8.94
CA SER A 4 7.87 -15.72 7.75
C SER A 4 7.52 -14.24 7.89
N TYR A 5 6.54 -13.90 8.72
CA TYR A 5 6.11 -12.51 8.91
C TYR A 5 7.01 -11.71 9.86
N SER A 6 7.62 -12.36 10.86
CA SER A 6 8.48 -11.66 11.81
C SER A 6 9.89 -11.36 11.26
N LYS A 7 10.39 -12.20 10.33
CA LYS A 7 11.74 -12.03 9.77
C LYS A 7 11.86 -10.95 8.69
N ASN A 8 10.75 -10.53 8.09
CA ASN A 8 10.71 -9.48 7.05
C ASN A 8 10.02 -8.20 7.49
N ALA A 9 9.70 -8.05 8.77
CA ALA A 9 9.23 -6.77 9.28
C ALA A 9 10.35 -5.74 9.14
N ASN A 10 10.09 -4.69 8.36
CA ASN A 10 11.00 -3.55 8.24
C ASN A 10 11.48 -3.13 9.64
N HIS A 11 12.77 -3.26 9.89
CA HIS A 11 13.40 -3.06 11.20
C HIS A 11 13.09 -1.67 11.79
N ASN A 12 12.80 -0.69 10.92
CA ASN A 12 12.42 0.67 11.28
C ASN A 12 10.97 0.79 11.78
N MET A 13 10.17 -0.28 11.72
CA MET A 13 8.78 -0.28 12.19
C MET A 13 8.57 -1.13 13.46
N ARG A 14 9.62 -1.53 14.15
CA ARG A 14 9.52 -2.12 15.48
C ARG A 14 8.97 -1.06 16.44
N ARG A 15 7.69 -1.14 16.72
CA ARG A 15 7.08 -0.32 17.77
C ARG A 15 7.45 -0.94 19.12
N PRO A 16 8.18 -0.22 20.00
CA PRO A 16 8.65 -0.79 21.27
C PRO A 16 7.53 -1.11 22.27
N VAL A 17 6.27 -0.82 21.93
CA VAL A 17 5.11 -0.91 22.83
C VAL A 17 4.20 -2.09 22.50
N VAL A 18 4.42 -2.81 21.39
CA VAL A 18 3.52 -3.89 20.97
C VAL A 18 4.27 -5.22 20.96
N LYS A 19 3.72 -6.21 21.68
CA LYS A 19 4.26 -7.57 21.68
C LYS A 19 4.09 -8.21 20.30
N GLU A 20 5.16 -8.79 19.75
CA GLU A 20 5.17 -9.39 18.41
C GLU A 20 4.07 -10.46 18.25
N GLU A 21 3.83 -11.28 19.27
CA GLU A 21 2.80 -12.32 19.25
C GLU A 21 1.37 -11.75 19.05
N ILE A 22 1.10 -10.58 19.62
CA ILE A 22 -0.20 -9.90 19.47
C ILE A 22 -0.33 -9.33 18.05
N VAL A 23 0.72 -8.74 17.52
CA VAL A 23 0.73 -8.25 16.12
C VAL A 23 0.50 -9.38 15.14
N ASP A 24 1.18 -10.50 15.33
CA ASP A 24 1.04 -11.67 14.47
C ASP A 24 -0.38 -12.25 14.54
N LEU A 25 -0.95 -12.34 15.73
CA LEU A 25 -2.33 -12.79 15.91
C LEU A 25 -3.33 -11.85 15.21
N MET A 26 -3.15 -10.54 15.34
CA MET A 26 -3.99 -9.54 14.69
C MET A 26 -3.89 -9.63 13.15
N ARG A 27 -2.67 -9.78 12.64
CA ARG A 27 -2.42 -9.91 11.19
C ARG A 27 -3.03 -11.17 10.60
N GLN A 28 -2.96 -12.30 11.32
CA GLN A 28 -3.58 -13.56 10.90
C GLN A 28 -5.12 -13.47 10.79
N ARG A 29 -5.73 -12.62 11.59
CA ARG A 29 -7.19 -12.43 11.62
C ARG A 29 -7.69 -11.36 10.64
N GLN A 30 -6.80 -10.55 10.08
CA GLN A 30 -7.17 -9.55 9.09
C GLN A 30 -7.41 -10.18 7.72
N LYS A 31 -8.37 -9.63 7.00
CA LYS A 31 -8.59 -10.01 5.60
C LYS A 31 -7.36 -9.67 4.77
N GLN A 32 -6.76 -10.67 4.18
CA GLN A 32 -5.59 -10.51 3.32
C GLN A 32 -5.97 -9.86 1.98
N VAL A 33 -5.01 -9.18 1.36
CA VAL A 33 -5.15 -8.70 -0.01
C VAL A 33 -5.07 -9.87 -0.98
N THR A 34 -5.75 -9.76 -2.13
CA THR A 34 -5.82 -10.79 -3.16
C THR A 34 -5.58 -10.19 -4.55
N GLY A 35 -5.44 -11.03 -5.58
CA GLY A 35 -5.28 -10.56 -6.95
C GLY A 35 -4.06 -9.67 -7.15
N SER A 36 -4.21 -8.63 -7.94
CA SER A 36 -3.12 -7.69 -8.29
C SER A 36 -2.48 -7.02 -7.07
N LEU A 37 -3.26 -6.74 -6.03
CA LEU A 37 -2.71 -6.24 -4.76
C LEU A 37 -1.77 -7.25 -4.10
N LYS A 38 -2.12 -8.54 -4.14
CA LYS A 38 -1.25 -9.59 -3.60
C LYS A 38 0.04 -9.73 -4.40
N GLU A 39 -0.05 -9.66 -5.72
CA GLU A 39 1.11 -9.71 -6.60
C GLU A 39 2.08 -8.54 -6.34
N LEU A 40 1.54 -7.32 -6.19
CA LEU A 40 2.34 -6.15 -5.82
C LEU A 40 2.95 -6.27 -4.43
N GLU A 41 2.20 -6.80 -3.46
CA GLU A 41 2.72 -7.04 -2.10
C GLU A 41 3.90 -8.00 -2.12
N ASP A 42 3.77 -9.12 -2.82
CA ASP A 42 4.81 -10.13 -2.93
C ASP A 42 6.05 -9.61 -3.67
N PHE A 43 5.84 -8.85 -4.73
CA PHE A 43 6.92 -8.16 -5.44
C PHE A 43 7.66 -7.18 -4.53
N ALA A 44 6.92 -6.31 -3.82
CA ALA A 44 7.52 -5.34 -2.90
C ALA A 44 8.37 -6.01 -1.81
N ARG A 45 7.89 -7.13 -1.27
CA ARG A 45 8.62 -7.90 -0.25
C ARG A 45 9.89 -8.50 -0.82
N LYS A 46 9.81 -9.07 -2.02
CA LYS A 46 10.96 -9.69 -2.71
C LYS A 46 12.05 -8.66 -3.02
N GLU A 47 11.66 -7.50 -3.51
CA GLU A 47 12.59 -6.44 -3.92
C GLU A 47 12.91 -5.44 -2.77
N ASN A 48 12.45 -5.70 -1.55
CA ASN A 48 12.60 -4.83 -0.38
C ASN A 48 12.10 -3.38 -0.60
N ILE A 49 11.03 -3.23 -1.36
CA ILE A 49 10.40 -1.93 -1.60
C ILE A 49 9.43 -1.65 -0.43
N PRO A 50 9.54 -0.49 0.22
CA PRO A 50 8.64 -0.15 1.32
C PRO A 50 7.22 0.09 0.81
N ILE A 51 6.26 -0.62 1.39
CA ILE A 51 4.82 -0.41 1.20
C ILE A 51 4.14 -0.23 2.56
N ILE A 52 2.90 0.26 2.55
CA ILE A 52 2.14 0.43 3.79
C ILE A 52 1.94 -0.91 4.51
N PRO A 53 2.00 -0.93 5.85
CA PRO A 53 1.83 -2.15 6.63
C PRO A 53 0.37 -2.63 6.67
N HIS A 54 0.13 -3.86 7.09
CA HIS A 54 -1.19 -4.48 7.17
C HIS A 54 -2.22 -3.66 7.96
N GLU A 55 -1.80 -3.02 9.02
CA GLU A 55 -2.66 -2.18 9.86
C GLU A 55 -3.17 -0.97 9.08
N THR A 56 -2.30 -0.37 8.25
CA THR A 56 -2.65 0.74 7.37
C THR A 56 -3.53 0.27 6.21
N VAL A 57 -3.29 -0.92 5.67
CA VAL A 57 -4.16 -1.53 4.65
C VAL A 57 -5.59 -1.69 5.18
N ALA A 58 -5.75 -2.23 6.38
CA ALA A 58 -7.05 -2.41 7.00
C ALA A 58 -7.76 -1.06 7.24
N TYR A 59 -7.01 -0.05 7.70
CA TYR A 59 -7.52 1.30 7.92
C TYR A 59 -7.93 1.99 6.61
N PHE A 60 -7.13 1.91 5.56
CA PHE A 60 -7.44 2.48 4.26
C PHE A 60 -8.67 1.83 3.63
N ARG A 61 -8.79 0.51 3.74
CA ARG A 61 -10.00 -0.20 3.29
C ARG A 61 -11.24 0.35 3.98
N PHE A 62 -11.23 0.39 5.31
CA PHE A 62 -12.34 0.95 6.10
C PHE A 62 -12.65 2.39 5.72
N LEU A 63 -11.63 3.23 5.59
CA LEU A 63 -11.77 4.65 5.27
C LEU A 63 -12.36 4.86 3.87
N MET A 64 -11.85 4.16 2.86
CA MET A 64 -12.34 4.26 1.49
C MET A 64 -13.78 3.77 1.36
N GLU A 65 -14.11 2.65 1.96
CA GLU A 65 -15.46 2.08 1.95
C GLU A 65 -16.47 2.97 2.68
N THR A 66 -16.04 3.66 3.73
CA THR A 66 -16.91 4.52 4.55
C THR A 66 -17.12 5.89 3.91
N ILE A 67 -16.05 6.55 3.45
CA ILE A 67 -16.09 7.94 2.95
C ILE A 67 -16.49 7.98 1.48
N GLN A 68 -16.09 6.98 0.67
CA GLN A 68 -16.24 6.96 -0.78
C GLN A 68 -15.81 8.30 -1.42
N PRO A 69 -14.53 8.67 -1.29
CA PRO A 69 -14.02 9.94 -1.78
C PRO A 69 -14.14 10.06 -3.31
N LYS A 70 -14.36 11.24 -3.82
CA LYS A 70 -14.40 11.51 -5.27
C LYS A 70 -13.02 11.80 -5.83
N ASN A 71 -12.16 12.41 -5.04
CA ASN A 71 -10.79 12.76 -5.42
C ASN A 71 -9.82 12.39 -4.30
N ILE A 72 -8.72 11.76 -4.67
CA ILE A 72 -7.64 11.36 -3.77
C ILE A 72 -6.33 11.93 -4.30
N LEU A 73 -5.57 12.55 -3.43
CA LEU A 73 -4.20 12.94 -3.69
C LEU A 73 -3.27 12.13 -2.78
N GLU A 74 -2.34 11.41 -3.38
CA GLU A 74 -1.32 10.66 -2.67
C GLU A 74 0.06 11.25 -2.95
N ILE A 75 0.87 11.39 -1.90
CA ILE A 75 2.27 11.78 -2.02
C ILE A 75 3.14 10.58 -1.62
N GLY A 76 3.93 10.11 -2.57
CA GLY A 76 4.71 8.88 -2.43
C GLY A 76 4.02 7.68 -3.10
N THR A 77 4.16 7.58 -4.41
CA THR A 77 3.56 6.50 -5.22
C THR A 77 4.20 5.14 -4.95
N ALA A 78 5.52 5.12 -4.78
CA ALA A 78 6.31 3.89 -4.82
C ALA A 78 5.88 2.99 -5.99
N ILE A 79 5.58 1.72 -5.74
CA ILE A 79 5.09 0.79 -6.77
C ILE A 79 3.59 0.89 -7.07
N GLY A 80 2.88 1.79 -6.39
CA GLY A 80 1.44 2.01 -6.58
C GLY A 80 0.53 1.12 -5.73
N PHE A 81 1.05 0.42 -4.74
CA PHE A 81 0.28 -0.50 -3.90
C PHE A 81 -0.87 0.20 -3.17
N SER A 82 -0.60 1.30 -2.46
CA SER A 82 -1.64 2.06 -1.74
C SER A 82 -2.64 2.72 -2.68
N ALA A 83 -2.19 3.21 -3.83
CA ALA A 83 -3.07 3.78 -4.85
C ALA A 83 -4.03 2.72 -5.42
N LEU A 84 -3.54 1.51 -5.72
CA LEU A 84 -4.37 0.41 -6.19
C LEU A 84 -5.37 -0.03 -5.11
N LEU A 85 -4.93 -0.12 -3.85
CA LEU A 85 -5.80 -0.43 -2.71
C LEU A 85 -6.95 0.57 -2.60
N MET A 86 -6.65 1.86 -2.68
CA MET A 86 -7.67 2.91 -2.64
C MET A 86 -8.62 2.83 -3.83
N ALA A 87 -8.13 2.55 -5.03
CA ALA A 87 -8.94 2.38 -6.22
C ALA A 87 -9.91 1.20 -6.12
N GLU A 88 -9.49 0.08 -5.55
CA GLU A 88 -10.36 -1.08 -5.35
C GLU A 88 -11.50 -0.81 -4.37
N HIS A 89 -11.26 -0.02 -3.33
CA HIS A 89 -12.24 0.26 -2.28
C HIS A 89 -13.01 1.58 -2.46
N ALA A 90 -12.58 2.44 -3.40
CA ALA A 90 -13.29 3.64 -3.84
C ALA A 90 -13.28 3.72 -5.38
N PRO A 91 -14.02 2.84 -6.07
CA PRO A 91 -13.91 2.65 -7.53
C PRO A 91 -14.30 3.89 -8.36
N ASN A 92 -15.04 4.82 -7.78
CA ASN A 92 -15.45 6.06 -8.44
C ASN A 92 -14.50 7.24 -8.16
N ALA A 93 -13.44 7.02 -7.37
CA ALA A 93 -12.48 8.05 -7.03
C ALA A 93 -11.51 8.31 -8.19
N LYS A 94 -11.24 9.59 -8.44
CA LYS A 94 -10.10 10.00 -9.26
C LYS A 94 -8.87 10.06 -8.36
N ILE A 95 -7.86 9.24 -8.64
CA ILE A 95 -6.64 9.17 -7.84
C ILE A 95 -5.50 9.83 -8.61
N THR A 96 -4.87 10.81 -7.96
CA THR A 96 -3.63 11.42 -8.43
C THR A 96 -2.54 11.07 -7.43
N THR A 97 -1.50 10.42 -7.87
CA THR A 97 -0.36 10.05 -7.04
C THR A 97 0.92 10.69 -7.58
N ILE A 98 1.81 11.08 -6.67
CA ILE A 98 3.02 11.85 -7.00
C ILE A 98 4.22 11.16 -6.37
N ASP A 99 5.28 11.00 -7.16
CA ASP A 99 6.57 10.51 -6.68
C ASP A 99 7.71 11.34 -7.27
N ARG A 100 8.82 11.39 -6.57
CA ARG A 100 10.05 12.02 -7.05
C ARG A 100 10.98 11.05 -7.76
N ASN A 101 10.79 9.74 -7.56
CA ASN A 101 11.63 8.70 -8.15
C ASN A 101 11.09 8.30 -9.54
N PRO A 102 11.82 8.60 -10.65
CA PRO A 102 11.37 8.28 -12.00
C PRO A 102 11.16 6.79 -12.25
N GLU A 103 11.95 5.93 -11.60
CA GLU A 103 11.84 4.49 -11.71
C GLU A 103 10.52 3.99 -11.14
N MET A 104 10.15 4.47 -9.94
CA MET A 104 8.86 4.16 -9.31
C MET A 104 7.69 4.68 -10.14
N ILE A 105 7.81 5.87 -10.70
CA ILE A 105 6.80 6.45 -11.61
C ILE A 105 6.61 5.56 -12.84
N GLY A 106 7.70 5.10 -13.45
CA GLY A 106 7.67 4.18 -14.59
C GLY A 106 6.92 2.90 -14.23
N PHE A 107 7.31 2.28 -13.14
CA PHE A 107 6.70 1.05 -12.64
C PHE A 107 5.20 1.22 -12.34
N ALA A 108 4.83 2.29 -11.67
CA ALA A 108 3.43 2.57 -11.35
C ALA A 108 2.57 2.79 -12.61
N LYS A 109 3.08 3.47 -13.61
CA LYS A 109 2.38 3.69 -14.89
C LYS A 109 2.14 2.39 -15.66
N GLU A 110 3.09 1.48 -15.64
CA GLU A 110 2.96 0.18 -16.30
C GLU A 110 1.91 -0.71 -15.63
N ASN A 111 1.88 -0.69 -14.30
CA ASN A 111 1.00 -1.57 -13.54
C ASN A 111 -0.38 -0.97 -13.24
N LEU A 112 -0.51 0.36 -13.32
CA LEU A 112 -1.72 1.10 -12.94
C LEU A 112 -2.11 2.14 -14.01
N PRO A 113 -2.45 1.71 -15.22
CA PRO A 113 -2.71 2.62 -16.34
C PRO A 113 -3.90 3.54 -16.12
N SER A 114 -4.81 3.21 -15.19
CA SER A 114 -5.97 4.03 -14.84
C SER A 114 -5.66 5.17 -13.85
N LEU A 115 -4.46 5.21 -13.27
CA LEU A 115 -4.08 6.24 -12.31
C LEU A 115 -3.39 7.42 -12.99
N THR A 116 -3.64 8.60 -12.46
CA THR A 116 -2.85 9.79 -12.82
C THR A 116 -1.59 9.82 -11.96
N VAL A 117 -0.44 9.49 -12.57
CA VAL A 117 0.87 9.52 -11.90
C VAL A 117 1.65 10.75 -12.35
N ALA A 118 2.03 11.60 -11.42
CA ALA A 118 2.79 12.82 -11.67
C ALA A 118 4.18 12.79 -11.02
N SER A 119 5.18 13.36 -11.69
CA SER A 119 6.56 13.44 -11.22
C SER A 119 6.84 14.70 -10.39
N LYS A 120 5.96 15.70 -10.45
CA LYS A 120 6.15 16.98 -9.77
C LYS A 120 4.81 17.68 -9.58
N LEU A 121 4.60 18.26 -8.39
CA LEU A 121 3.60 19.30 -8.25
C LEU A 121 4.09 20.51 -9.06
N ARG A 122 3.26 21.01 -9.95
CA ARG A 122 3.57 22.30 -10.60
C ARG A 122 3.55 23.38 -9.51
N SER A 123 4.69 24.00 -9.32
CA SER A 123 4.83 25.22 -8.52
C SER A 123 4.06 26.37 -9.18
#